data_4716534d2cbe5d9531767889dcc95666
#
_entry.id   4716534d2cbe5d9531767889dcc95666
#
_cell.length_a   1.000
_cell.length_b   1.000
_cell.length_c   1.000
_cell.angle_alpha   90.00
_cell.angle_beta   90.00
_cell.angle_gamma   90.00
#
_symmetry.space_group_name_H-M   'P 1'
#
loop_
_entity.id
_entity.type
_entity.pdbx_description
1 polymer ?
#
loop_
_entity_poly.entity_id
_entity_poly.type
_entity_poly.pdbx_seq_one_letter_code
_entity_poly.pdbx_strand_id
1 'polypeptide(L)'
;MTEEQELLEQQPPEWYITSHASFWDHSHRERPGIQLPFSGEFDWAGSHWVVPGVYSCGKALVVDFCRQVEPEAMESFMEKWHLGPENDSTENFTKEEALRLEVESPMSFSFHPTAVVNGKTFRASRGSAAGYLPFVQLEATEQEGYWAACHYGLDLSKAWHIWRFSFPWSRRREVESLSFELKAEKVRLPGPSFQIQSGEQVELTHPITGENMTLTAQDLQQETLEDLGIPGMEGWEAPSHCWKLSYTLEPALEDFSLEDVLEGDQMRPKAPKEGEILGGGIAVTSMASSVGIIGGADGPTTLYVGAPQPPVCRVAYSGLRFEPAEQVTWVPIFPWKSGEDRTVSLEKTQ
;
A
#
# COMPACT_ATOMS: atom_id res chain seq x y z
N MET A 1 2.76 -15.43 37.67
CA MET A 1 2.55 -14.21 36.90
C MET A 1 2.14 -14.67 35.51
N THR A 2 1.05 -14.18 34.98
CA THR A 2 0.65 -14.45 33.62
C THR A 2 1.48 -13.56 32.70
N GLU A 3 1.74 -13.97 31.44
CA GLU A 3 2.45 -13.15 30.43
C GLU A 3 1.83 -11.75 30.30
N GLU A 4 0.52 -11.64 30.48
CA GLU A 4 -0.21 -10.37 30.56
C GLU A 4 0.28 -9.45 31.70
N GLN A 5 0.68 -10.01 32.85
CA GLN A 5 1.22 -9.22 33.95
C GLN A 5 2.66 -8.79 33.71
N GLU A 6 3.44 -9.57 32.98
CA GLU A 6 4.80 -9.19 32.55
C GLU A 6 4.80 -8.09 31.49
N LEU A 7 3.81 -8.07 30.58
CA LEU A 7 3.61 -7.01 29.59
C LEU A 7 3.24 -5.67 30.23
N LEU A 8 2.39 -5.70 31.26
CA LEU A 8 1.98 -4.50 32.01
C LEU A 8 3.08 -3.94 32.93
N GLU A 9 4.09 -4.74 33.29
CA GLU A 9 5.24 -4.32 34.09
C GLU A 9 6.41 -3.77 33.28
N GLN A 10 6.39 -3.90 31.94
CA GLN A 10 7.40 -3.27 31.08
C GLN A 10 7.21 -1.74 31.13
N GLN A 11 8.22 -1.03 31.59
CA GLN A 11 8.21 0.42 31.53
C GLN A 11 8.14 0.86 30.07
N PRO A 12 7.25 1.82 29.73
CA PRO A 12 7.19 2.34 28.37
C PRO A 12 8.56 2.86 27.97
N PRO A 13 8.99 2.61 26.74
CA PRO A 13 10.25 3.14 26.25
C PRO A 13 10.24 4.66 26.31
N GLU A 14 11.41 5.27 26.48
CA GLU A 14 11.52 6.71 26.44
C GLU A 14 11.03 7.24 25.07
N TRP A 15 10.06 8.15 25.10
CA TRP A 15 9.49 8.72 23.89
C TRP A 15 10.47 9.65 23.22
N TYR A 16 10.99 9.20 22.07
CA TYR A 16 12.09 9.85 21.39
C TYR A 16 11.80 9.98 19.89
N ILE A 17 11.61 11.19 19.40
CA ILE A 17 11.29 11.43 17.99
C ILE A 17 12.48 12.07 17.28
N THR A 18 12.88 11.48 16.15
CA THR A 18 13.98 11.96 15.30
C THR A 18 13.49 12.29 13.89
N SER A 19 14.35 12.91 13.08
CA SER A 19 14.06 13.23 11.68
C SER A 19 13.84 12.00 10.79
N HIS A 20 14.16 10.80 11.27
CA HIS A 20 13.99 9.55 10.53
C HIS A 20 12.53 9.08 10.46
N ALA A 21 11.64 9.66 11.30
CA ALA A 21 10.23 9.30 11.39
C ALA A 21 9.98 7.81 11.72
N SER A 22 10.92 7.15 12.40
CA SER A 22 10.71 5.82 12.98
C SER A 22 10.06 5.94 14.36
N PHE A 23 9.30 4.94 14.78
CA PHE A 23 8.74 4.89 16.13
C PHE A 23 9.82 4.50 17.16
N TRP A 24 10.72 3.56 16.82
CA TRP A 24 11.68 2.97 17.79
C TRP A 24 13.13 2.90 17.31
N ASP A 25 13.39 2.97 16.02
CA ASP A 25 14.77 2.95 15.51
C ASP A 25 15.39 4.34 15.66
N HIS A 26 16.04 4.56 16.78
CA HIS A 26 16.68 5.83 17.10
C HIS A 26 18.18 5.75 16.80
N SER A 27 18.62 6.60 15.93
CA SER A 27 20.04 6.92 15.86
C SER A 27 20.41 7.70 17.13
N HIS A 28 21.11 7.08 18.07
CA HIS A 28 21.62 7.73 19.30
C HIS A 28 22.50 8.97 19.03
N ARG A 29 22.77 9.29 17.78
CA ARG A 29 23.54 10.47 17.35
C ARG A 29 22.67 11.69 17.08
N GLU A 30 21.35 11.52 16.93
CA GLU A 30 20.44 12.62 16.66
C GLU A 30 19.77 13.08 17.98
N ARG A 31 19.69 14.40 18.17
CA ARG A 31 18.97 14.95 19.34
C ARG A 31 17.46 14.80 19.15
N PRO A 32 16.72 14.52 20.25
CA PRO A 32 15.26 14.42 20.19
C PRO A 32 14.62 15.69 19.65
N GLY A 33 13.53 15.53 18.95
CA GLY A 33 12.66 16.61 18.53
C GLY A 33 12.08 17.35 19.71
N ILE A 34 11.83 18.64 19.54
CA ILE A 34 11.06 19.45 20.50
C ILE A 34 9.63 19.47 20.02
N GLN A 35 8.69 19.06 20.87
CA GLN A 35 7.28 19.18 20.58
C GLN A 35 6.88 20.64 20.44
N LEU A 36 6.18 20.97 19.37
CA LEU A 36 5.63 22.28 19.10
C LEU A 36 4.17 22.32 19.58
N PRO A 37 3.65 23.49 19.96
CA PRO A 37 2.31 23.63 20.46
C PRO A 37 1.28 23.65 19.31
N PHE A 38 1.20 22.57 18.53
CA PHE A 38 0.22 22.39 17.48
C PHE A 38 -0.46 21.04 17.64
N SER A 39 -1.79 21.06 17.59
CA SER A 39 -2.62 19.86 17.53
C SER A 39 -3.89 20.13 16.73
N GLY A 40 -4.65 19.09 16.43
CA GLY A 40 -5.92 19.21 15.74
C GLY A 40 -6.67 17.90 15.66
N GLU A 41 -7.99 18.03 15.50
CA GLU A 41 -8.90 16.91 15.29
C GLU A 41 -9.79 17.23 14.08
N PHE A 42 -10.13 16.22 13.32
CA PHE A 42 -10.97 16.38 12.13
C PHE A 42 -11.55 15.04 11.68
N ASP A 43 -12.67 15.09 10.93
CA ASP A 43 -13.23 13.89 10.31
C ASP A 43 -12.81 13.84 8.84
N TRP A 44 -12.35 12.67 8.39
CA TRP A 44 -11.94 12.47 7.00
C TRP A 44 -12.09 11.01 6.59
N ALA A 45 -12.55 10.78 5.36
CA ALA A 45 -12.77 9.44 4.79
C ALA A 45 -13.58 8.51 5.72
N GLY A 46 -14.62 9.07 6.37
CA GLY A 46 -15.51 8.31 7.25
C GLY A 46 -14.92 7.94 8.62
N SER A 47 -13.74 8.45 8.98
CA SER A 47 -13.08 8.20 10.27
C SER A 47 -12.77 9.50 11.00
N HIS A 48 -12.65 9.42 12.32
CA HIS A 48 -12.13 10.48 13.17
C HIS A 48 -10.60 10.44 13.18
N TRP A 49 -9.98 11.63 13.08
CA TRP A 49 -8.53 11.80 13.02
C TRP A 49 -8.06 12.78 14.06
N VAL A 50 -6.93 12.48 14.68
CA VAL A 50 -6.23 13.33 15.61
C VAL A 50 -4.80 13.55 15.15
N VAL A 51 -4.31 14.79 15.24
CA VAL A 51 -2.89 15.14 15.12
C VAL A 51 -2.40 15.53 16.50
N PRO A 52 -1.93 14.58 17.32
CA PRO A 52 -1.60 14.84 18.72
C PRO A 52 -0.22 15.44 18.93
N GLY A 53 0.67 15.30 17.95
CA GLY A 53 2.06 15.72 18.10
C GLY A 53 2.70 16.23 16.83
N VAL A 54 3.35 17.39 16.96
CA VAL A 54 4.20 18.01 15.94
C VAL A 54 5.57 18.28 16.57
N TYR A 55 6.64 17.79 15.95
CA TYR A 55 7.98 17.85 16.54
C TYR A 55 8.97 18.54 15.61
N SER A 56 9.71 19.52 16.12
CA SER A 56 10.81 20.16 15.41
C SER A 56 12.11 19.41 15.70
N CYS A 57 12.53 18.57 14.76
CA CYS A 57 13.79 17.85 14.79
C CYS A 57 14.93 18.66 14.14
N GLY A 58 16.16 18.14 14.13
CA GLY A 58 17.32 18.85 13.60
C GLY A 58 17.15 19.37 12.17
N LYS A 59 16.66 18.50 11.26
CA LYS A 59 16.49 18.74 9.83
C LYS A 59 15.07 18.54 9.31
N ALA A 60 14.11 18.24 10.21
CA ALA A 60 12.75 17.89 9.85
C ALA A 60 11.72 18.47 10.81
N LEU A 61 10.52 18.65 10.30
CA LEU A 61 9.28 18.70 11.07
C LEU A 61 8.67 17.30 11.00
N VAL A 62 8.42 16.69 12.15
CA VAL A 62 7.83 15.35 12.23
C VAL A 62 6.42 15.48 12.82
N VAL A 63 5.47 14.80 12.21
CA VAL A 63 4.05 14.92 12.56
C VAL A 63 3.41 13.56 12.59
N ASP A 64 2.64 13.30 13.66
CA ASP A 64 1.88 12.08 13.81
C ASP A 64 0.41 12.34 13.50
N PHE A 65 -0.18 11.46 12.67
CA PHE A 65 -1.59 11.41 12.32
C PHE A 65 -2.18 10.11 12.84
N CYS A 66 -3.20 10.21 13.69
CA CYS A 66 -3.85 9.05 14.28
C CYS A 66 -5.28 8.96 13.76
N ARG A 67 -5.60 7.86 13.07
CA ARG A 67 -6.94 7.55 12.59
C ARG A 67 -7.60 6.55 13.52
N GLN A 68 -8.77 6.89 14.01
CA GLN A 68 -9.61 5.98 14.78
C GLN A 68 -10.26 4.96 13.84
N VAL A 69 -10.26 3.71 14.27
CA VAL A 69 -10.98 2.59 13.65
C VAL A 69 -11.88 1.97 14.71
N GLU A 70 -13.13 1.67 14.34
CA GLU A 70 -14.05 1.01 15.25
C GLU A 70 -13.66 -0.46 15.44
N PRO A 71 -13.49 -0.94 16.70
CA PRO A 71 -13.06 -2.31 16.97
C PRO A 71 -13.98 -3.36 16.35
N GLU A 72 -15.29 -3.12 16.38
CA GLU A 72 -16.30 -4.03 15.83
C GLU A 72 -16.16 -4.21 14.32
N ALA A 73 -15.71 -3.19 13.61
CA ALA A 73 -15.42 -3.30 12.17
C ALA A 73 -14.22 -4.21 11.93
N MET A 74 -13.21 -4.13 12.80
CA MET A 74 -12.02 -4.96 12.72
C MET A 74 -12.30 -6.41 13.13
N GLU A 75 -13.08 -6.62 14.20
CA GLU A 75 -13.51 -7.96 14.61
C GLU A 75 -14.32 -8.65 13.50
N SER A 76 -15.30 -7.96 12.90
CA SER A 76 -16.09 -8.46 11.79
C SER A 76 -15.24 -8.80 10.56
N PHE A 77 -14.21 -8.00 10.28
CA PHE A 77 -13.26 -8.27 9.21
C PHE A 77 -12.43 -9.52 9.50
N MET A 78 -11.89 -9.66 10.70
CA MET A 78 -11.10 -10.83 11.11
C MET A 78 -11.94 -12.10 11.10
N GLU A 79 -13.21 -12.05 11.58
CA GLU A 79 -14.13 -13.17 11.53
C GLU A 79 -14.44 -13.58 10.08
N LYS A 80 -14.76 -12.63 9.21
CA LYS A 80 -15.04 -12.86 7.78
C LYS A 80 -13.88 -13.57 7.07
N TRP A 81 -12.66 -13.15 7.35
CA TRP A 81 -11.46 -13.65 6.69
C TRP A 81 -10.77 -14.79 7.46
N HIS A 82 -11.38 -15.23 8.56
CA HIS A 82 -10.83 -16.28 9.44
C HIS A 82 -9.40 -15.98 9.91
N LEU A 83 -9.11 -14.70 10.17
CA LEU A 83 -7.83 -14.26 10.70
C LEU A 83 -7.80 -14.39 12.23
N GLY A 84 -6.71 -14.91 12.77
CA GLY A 84 -6.57 -15.08 14.23
C GLY A 84 -5.17 -15.56 14.58
N PRO A 85 -4.81 -15.60 15.89
CA PRO A 85 -3.47 -15.97 16.34
C PRO A 85 -2.98 -17.34 15.87
N GLU A 86 -3.91 -18.26 15.58
CA GLU A 86 -3.60 -19.62 15.09
C GLU A 86 -3.61 -19.71 13.56
N ASN A 87 -4.09 -18.69 12.85
CA ASN A 87 -4.25 -18.69 11.40
C ASN A 87 -3.83 -17.34 10.80
N ASP A 88 -2.58 -16.97 11.05
CA ASP A 88 -1.98 -15.72 10.56
C ASP A 88 -1.34 -15.86 9.16
N SER A 89 -1.43 -17.03 8.55
CA SER A 89 -0.82 -17.31 7.26
C SER A 89 -1.73 -16.88 6.11
N THR A 90 -1.38 -15.77 5.47
CA THR A 90 -1.94 -15.33 4.19
C THR A 90 -1.45 -16.16 3.00
N GLU A 91 -0.58 -17.14 3.22
CA GLU A 91 0.03 -17.98 2.17
C GLU A 91 -0.99 -18.83 1.38
N ASN A 92 -2.17 -19.04 1.95
CA ASN A 92 -3.23 -19.84 1.31
C ASN A 92 -4.24 -19.02 0.51
N PHE A 93 -4.15 -17.67 0.52
CA PHE A 93 -5.08 -16.83 -0.23
C PHE A 93 -4.71 -16.79 -1.70
N THR A 94 -5.73 -16.86 -2.56
CA THR A 94 -5.57 -16.53 -3.97
C THR A 94 -5.23 -15.05 -4.12
N LYS A 95 -4.66 -14.67 -5.25
CA LYS A 95 -4.35 -13.26 -5.53
C LYS A 95 -5.59 -12.35 -5.43
N GLU A 96 -6.76 -12.83 -5.87
CA GLU A 96 -8.02 -12.11 -5.75
C GLU A 96 -8.40 -11.91 -4.28
N GLU A 97 -8.30 -12.96 -3.46
CA GLU A 97 -8.56 -12.89 -2.02
C GLU A 97 -7.58 -11.97 -1.30
N ALA A 98 -6.29 -12.02 -1.64
CA ALA A 98 -5.28 -11.14 -1.07
C ALA A 98 -5.57 -9.65 -1.40
N LEU A 99 -5.95 -9.34 -2.64
CA LEU A 99 -6.37 -7.99 -3.02
C LEU A 99 -7.64 -7.54 -2.31
N ARG A 100 -8.63 -8.43 -2.14
CA ARG A 100 -9.85 -8.13 -1.38
C ARG A 100 -9.56 -7.91 0.09
N LEU A 101 -8.73 -8.74 0.69
CA LEU A 101 -8.31 -8.62 2.09
C LEU A 101 -7.64 -7.27 2.33
N GLU A 102 -6.72 -6.86 1.45
CA GLU A 102 -6.07 -5.56 1.54
C GLU A 102 -7.08 -4.40 1.51
N VAL A 103 -8.04 -4.44 0.59
CA VAL A 103 -9.03 -3.36 0.43
C VAL A 103 -10.11 -3.35 1.51
N GLU A 104 -10.56 -4.53 1.96
CA GLU A 104 -11.61 -4.67 2.94
C GLU A 104 -11.14 -4.42 4.39
N SER A 105 -9.83 -4.49 4.63
CA SER A 105 -9.28 -4.23 5.96
C SER A 105 -9.63 -2.82 6.45
N PRO A 106 -10.29 -2.66 7.59
CA PRO A 106 -10.57 -1.35 8.16
C PRO A 106 -9.31 -0.54 8.49
N MET A 107 -8.16 -1.22 8.63
CA MET A 107 -6.86 -0.56 8.81
C MET A 107 -6.25 -0.10 7.49
N SER A 108 -6.76 -0.55 6.35
CA SER A 108 -6.21 -0.23 5.03
C SER A 108 -6.60 1.17 4.61
N PHE A 109 -5.70 2.10 4.80
CA PHE A 109 -5.85 3.47 4.33
C PHE A 109 -4.47 4.06 4.06
N SER A 110 -4.29 4.61 2.88
CA SER A 110 -3.05 5.28 2.49
C SER A 110 -3.31 6.70 2.01
N PHE A 111 -2.40 7.61 2.37
CA PHE A 111 -2.50 8.99 1.96
C PHE A 111 -1.14 9.68 1.89
N HIS A 112 -1.08 10.74 1.10
CA HIS A 112 0.09 11.60 0.99
C HIS A 112 -0.18 12.96 1.61
N PRO A 113 0.43 13.26 2.77
CA PRO A 113 0.34 14.58 3.37
C PRO A 113 1.38 15.51 2.74
N THR A 114 0.94 16.74 2.47
CA THR A 114 1.81 17.85 2.09
C THR A 114 1.67 18.94 3.15
N ALA A 115 2.75 19.27 3.85
CA ALA A 115 2.75 20.31 4.87
C ALA A 115 2.86 21.71 4.25
N VAL A 116 2.04 22.63 4.72
CA VAL A 116 2.16 24.06 4.42
C VAL A 116 2.57 24.78 5.70
N VAL A 117 3.84 25.14 5.80
CA VAL A 117 4.46 25.77 6.97
C VAL A 117 4.77 27.22 6.63
N ASN A 118 4.18 28.17 7.36
CA ASN A 118 4.35 29.61 7.11
C ASN A 118 4.12 29.98 5.63
N GLY A 119 3.10 29.37 5.00
CA GLY A 119 2.76 29.57 3.60
C GLY A 119 3.67 28.89 2.57
N LYS A 120 4.63 28.05 3.01
CA LYS A 120 5.51 27.27 2.12
C LYS A 120 5.16 25.79 2.17
N THR A 121 5.13 25.17 1.01
CA THR A 121 4.75 23.78 0.80
C THR A 121 5.95 22.83 0.92
N PHE A 122 5.79 21.74 1.64
CA PHE A 122 6.78 20.69 1.84
C PHE A 122 6.14 19.31 1.69
N ARG A 123 6.69 18.47 0.83
CA ARG A 123 6.28 17.07 0.71
C ARG A 123 6.95 16.22 1.78
N ALA A 124 6.26 15.20 2.25
CA ALA A 124 6.85 14.21 3.14
C ALA A 124 8.04 13.53 2.47
N SER A 125 9.15 13.41 3.19
CA SER A 125 10.37 12.75 2.72
C SER A 125 10.50 11.32 3.21
N ARG A 126 9.84 11.01 4.33
CA ARG A 126 9.80 9.69 4.97
C ARG A 126 8.50 9.54 5.72
N GLY A 127 8.07 8.29 5.92
CA GLY A 127 6.93 7.94 6.74
C GLY A 127 7.09 6.54 7.30
N SER A 128 6.48 6.31 8.45
CA SER A 128 6.25 5.00 9.04
C SER A 128 4.84 4.95 9.60
N ALA A 129 4.31 3.74 9.80
CA ALA A 129 3.00 3.54 10.40
C ALA A 129 3.08 2.44 11.45
N ALA A 130 2.20 2.54 12.44
CA ALA A 130 2.01 1.52 13.46
C ALA A 130 0.50 1.39 13.75
N GLY A 131 0.04 0.17 14.01
CA GLY A 131 -1.34 -0.15 14.38
C GLY A 131 -1.47 -0.45 15.85
N TYR A 132 -2.63 -0.12 16.42
CA TYR A 132 -3.06 -0.58 17.73
C TYR A 132 -4.45 -1.19 17.64
N LEU A 133 -4.62 -2.41 18.13
CA LEU A 133 -5.87 -3.16 18.18
C LEU A 133 -6.14 -3.58 19.63
N PRO A 134 -7.25 -3.16 20.27
CA PRO A 134 -7.49 -3.36 21.70
C PRO A 134 -7.73 -4.82 22.11
N PHE A 135 -8.04 -5.70 21.15
CA PHE A 135 -8.37 -7.12 21.39
C PHE A 135 -7.27 -8.09 20.95
N VAL A 136 -6.16 -7.59 20.39
CA VAL A 136 -5.02 -8.42 19.99
C VAL A 136 -3.98 -8.42 21.10
N GLN A 137 -3.54 -9.62 21.51
CA GLN A 137 -2.38 -9.76 22.39
C GLN A 137 -1.12 -9.38 21.61
N LEU A 138 -0.44 -8.35 22.06
CA LEU A 138 0.71 -7.78 21.38
C LEU A 138 1.98 -8.53 21.75
N GLU A 139 2.72 -8.99 20.76
CA GLU A 139 4.12 -9.38 20.96
C GLU A 139 5.02 -8.14 21.13
N ALA A 140 6.22 -8.30 21.65
CA ALA A 140 7.14 -7.20 21.95
C ALA A 140 7.46 -6.32 20.72
N THR A 141 7.43 -6.88 19.51
CA THR A 141 7.65 -6.19 18.24
C THR A 141 6.43 -5.41 17.73
N GLU A 142 5.24 -5.70 18.26
CA GLU A 142 3.97 -5.12 17.82
C GLU A 142 3.48 -4.00 18.76
N GLN A 143 4.22 -3.72 19.81
CA GLN A 143 3.84 -2.75 20.84
C GLN A 143 3.97 -1.28 20.40
N GLU A 144 4.52 -1.00 19.23
CA GLU A 144 4.76 0.38 18.75
C GLU A 144 3.48 1.21 18.73
N GLY A 145 2.40 0.68 18.20
CA GLY A 145 1.11 1.35 18.16
C GLY A 145 0.50 1.55 19.54
N TYR A 146 0.63 0.56 20.44
CA TYR A 146 0.17 0.65 21.82
C TYR A 146 0.89 1.76 22.59
N TRP A 147 2.23 1.79 22.53
CA TRP A 147 3.01 2.81 23.21
C TRP A 147 2.74 4.23 22.67
N ALA A 148 2.55 4.35 21.34
CA ALA A 148 2.17 5.62 20.74
C ALA A 148 0.77 6.07 21.21
N ALA A 149 -0.20 5.17 21.25
CA ALA A 149 -1.53 5.46 21.73
C ALA A 149 -1.52 5.89 23.22
N CYS A 150 -0.75 5.17 24.07
CA CYS A 150 -0.54 5.55 25.48
C CYS A 150 0.11 6.93 25.63
N HIS A 151 1.18 7.19 24.85
CA HIS A 151 1.90 8.46 24.91
C HIS A 151 0.99 9.65 24.60
N TYR A 152 0.13 9.51 23.60
CA TYR A 152 -0.80 10.57 23.18
C TYR A 152 -2.11 10.60 23.98
N GLY A 153 -2.31 9.67 24.93
CA GLY A 153 -3.55 9.56 25.70
C GLY A 153 -4.77 9.25 24.84
N LEU A 154 -4.58 8.49 23.75
CA LEU A 154 -5.68 8.05 22.89
C LEU A 154 -6.56 7.05 23.63
N ASP A 155 -7.83 6.97 23.27
CA ASP A 155 -8.78 6.02 23.85
C ASP A 155 -8.39 4.58 23.48
N LEU A 156 -7.85 3.84 24.45
CA LEU A 156 -7.40 2.46 24.27
C LEU A 156 -8.56 1.45 24.11
N SER A 157 -9.81 1.86 24.23
CA SER A 157 -10.96 1.03 23.85
C SER A 157 -11.20 1.02 22.32
N LYS A 158 -10.54 1.89 21.59
CA LYS A 158 -10.62 2.03 20.13
C LYS A 158 -9.36 1.47 19.46
N ALA A 159 -9.50 1.05 18.22
CA ALA A 159 -8.35 0.74 17.37
C ALA A 159 -7.79 2.03 16.75
N TRP A 160 -6.48 2.07 16.56
CA TRP A 160 -5.79 3.23 15.99
C TRP A 160 -4.82 2.82 14.93
N HIS A 161 -4.82 3.55 13.79
CA HIS A 161 -3.75 3.52 12.81
C HIS A 161 -3.00 4.84 12.90
N ILE A 162 -1.70 4.78 13.20
CA ILE A 162 -0.87 5.94 13.51
C ILE A 162 0.22 6.04 12.45
N TRP A 163 0.24 7.16 11.72
CA TRP A 163 1.29 7.47 10.75
C TRP A 163 2.16 8.58 11.29
N ARG A 164 3.44 8.45 11.10
CA ARG A 164 4.46 9.45 11.39
C ARG A 164 5.14 9.88 10.12
N PHE A 165 5.04 11.16 9.76
CA PHE A 165 5.66 11.73 8.57
C PHE A 165 6.72 12.74 8.92
N SER A 166 7.81 12.76 8.11
CA SER A 166 8.92 13.69 8.22
C SER A 166 8.93 14.63 7.00
N PHE A 167 8.94 15.93 7.27
CA PHE A 167 8.97 16.98 6.26
C PHE A 167 10.30 17.74 6.35
N PRO A 168 10.97 18.06 5.24
CA PRO A 168 12.20 18.83 5.27
C PRO A 168 12.00 20.19 5.94
N TRP A 169 12.64 20.42 7.08
CA TRP A 169 12.52 21.64 7.86
C TRP A 169 13.77 21.92 8.66
N SER A 170 14.09 23.18 8.92
CA SER A 170 15.21 23.54 9.79
C SER A 170 14.69 23.97 11.16
N ARG A 171 15.16 23.31 12.22
CA ARG A 171 14.84 23.62 13.61
C ARG A 171 15.09 25.09 14.01
N ARG A 172 15.93 25.80 13.25
CA ARG A 172 16.21 27.22 13.50
C ARG A 172 15.08 28.16 13.07
N ARG A 173 14.11 27.65 12.32
CA ARG A 173 12.97 28.43 11.85
C ARG A 173 11.78 28.22 12.77
N GLU A 174 11.14 29.29 13.15
CA GLU A 174 9.90 29.25 13.92
C GLU A 174 8.74 28.80 13.01
N VAL A 175 7.84 27.99 13.58
CA VAL A 175 6.58 27.59 12.95
C VAL A 175 5.49 28.50 13.51
N GLU A 176 4.99 29.43 12.66
CA GLU A 176 3.93 30.37 13.02
C GLU A 176 2.56 29.84 12.63
N SER A 177 2.49 29.17 11.48
CA SER A 177 1.28 28.52 10.95
C SER A 177 1.60 27.18 10.36
N LEU A 178 0.70 26.21 10.52
CA LEU A 178 0.84 24.85 10.02
C LEU A 178 -0.50 24.33 9.53
N SER A 179 -0.52 23.89 8.29
CA SER A 179 -1.65 23.16 7.71
C SER A 179 -1.16 22.02 6.83
N PHE A 180 -2.05 21.11 6.49
CA PHE A 180 -1.76 19.96 5.65
C PHE A 180 -2.78 19.83 4.53
N GLU A 181 -2.29 19.59 3.33
CA GLU A 181 -3.08 19.08 2.22
C GLU A 181 -2.97 17.55 2.26
N LEU A 182 -4.08 16.87 2.52
CA LEU A 182 -4.18 15.42 2.62
C LEU A 182 -4.79 14.87 1.35
N LYS A 183 -4.09 13.97 0.68
CA LYS A 183 -4.54 13.30 -0.53
C LYS A 183 -4.65 11.81 -0.28
N ALA A 184 -5.89 11.28 -0.29
CA ALA A 184 -6.09 9.84 -0.22
C ALA A 184 -5.54 9.17 -1.49
N GLU A 185 -4.85 8.06 -1.32
CA GLU A 185 -4.41 7.23 -2.44
C GLU A 185 -5.57 6.45 -3.04
N LYS A 186 -5.44 6.14 -4.33
CA LYS A 186 -6.36 5.21 -4.98
C LYS A 186 -6.01 3.79 -4.53
N VAL A 187 -7.00 3.06 -4.08
CA VAL A 187 -6.91 1.63 -3.81
C VAL A 187 -7.33 0.82 -5.04
N ARG A 188 -6.90 -0.41 -5.11
CA ARG A 188 -7.09 -1.32 -6.22
C ARG A 188 -8.19 -2.32 -5.86
N LEU A 189 -9.44 -2.04 -6.29
CA LEU A 189 -10.59 -2.89 -6.01
C LEU A 189 -10.67 -4.05 -7.00
N PRO A 190 -10.51 -5.30 -6.59
CA PRO A 190 -10.73 -6.43 -7.47
C PRO A 190 -12.25 -6.65 -7.70
N GLY A 191 -12.60 -6.84 -8.95
CA GLY A 191 -13.92 -7.35 -9.33
C GLY A 191 -13.92 -8.87 -9.51
N PRO A 192 -15.07 -9.48 -9.84
CA PRO A 192 -15.15 -10.90 -10.10
C PRO A 192 -14.24 -11.33 -11.26
N SER A 193 -13.49 -12.40 -11.07
CA SER A 193 -12.61 -12.96 -12.09
C SER A 193 -13.42 -13.56 -13.26
N PHE A 194 -12.83 -13.53 -14.46
CA PHE A 194 -13.45 -14.02 -15.67
C PHE A 194 -12.44 -14.60 -16.66
N GLN A 195 -12.93 -15.42 -17.59
CA GLN A 195 -12.19 -15.87 -18.78
C GLN A 195 -12.85 -15.26 -19.99
N ILE A 196 -12.06 -14.96 -21.03
CA ILE A 196 -12.57 -14.35 -22.25
C ILE A 196 -11.73 -14.82 -23.45
N GLN A 197 -12.34 -14.88 -24.62
CA GLN A 197 -11.68 -15.17 -25.88
C GLN A 197 -11.69 -13.96 -26.81
N SER A 198 -10.87 -13.99 -27.84
CA SER A 198 -10.84 -12.92 -28.86
C SER A 198 -12.22 -12.69 -29.45
N GLY A 199 -12.67 -11.45 -29.51
CA GLY A 199 -13.98 -11.03 -30.02
C GLY A 199 -15.15 -11.14 -29.04
N GLU A 200 -14.97 -11.71 -27.86
CA GLU A 200 -16.02 -11.78 -26.84
C GLU A 200 -16.13 -10.49 -26.03
N GLN A 201 -17.26 -10.38 -25.33
CA GLN A 201 -17.58 -9.29 -24.41
C GLN A 201 -17.93 -9.81 -23.02
N VAL A 202 -17.55 -9.06 -22.00
CA VAL A 202 -17.96 -9.33 -20.61
C VAL A 202 -18.47 -8.04 -19.97
N GLU A 203 -19.60 -8.16 -19.26
CA GLU A 203 -20.14 -7.08 -18.44
C GLU A 203 -19.45 -7.09 -17.08
N LEU A 204 -18.88 -5.95 -16.72
CA LEU A 204 -18.21 -5.72 -15.44
C LEU A 204 -19.00 -4.69 -14.65
N THR A 205 -19.12 -4.92 -13.34
CA THR A 205 -19.77 -3.97 -12.43
C THR A 205 -18.76 -3.45 -11.43
N HIS A 206 -18.65 -2.13 -11.31
CA HIS A 206 -17.78 -1.51 -10.31
C HIS A 206 -18.25 -1.90 -8.90
N PRO A 207 -17.38 -2.48 -8.04
CA PRO A 207 -17.80 -3.08 -6.76
C PRO A 207 -18.46 -2.12 -5.77
N ILE A 208 -18.16 -0.82 -5.85
CA ILE A 208 -18.70 0.20 -4.92
C ILE A 208 -19.76 1.06 -5.58
N THR A 209 -19.52 1.59 -6.79
CA THR A 209 -20.50 2.50 -7.43
C THR A 209 -21.66 1.78 -8.08
N GLY A 210 -21.51 0.49 -8.38
CA GLY A 210 -22.50 -0.30 -9.11
C GLY A 210 -22.60 0.07 -10.60
N GLU A 211 -21.69 0.90 -11.13
CA GLU A 211 -21.65 1.25 -12.54
C GLU A 211 -21.26 0.05 -13.39
N ASN A 212 -22.01 -0.19 -14.47
CA ASN A 212 -21.72 -1.25 -15.41
C ASN A 212 -20.82 -0.76 -16.54
N MET A 213 -19.89 -1.61 -16.92
CA MET A 213 -18.95 -1.40 -18.01
C MET A 213 -18.87 -2.64 -18.87
N THR A 214 -18.72 -2.47 -20.18
CA THR A 214 -18.54 -3.58 -21.13
C THR A 214 -17.07 -3.62 -21.54
N LEU A 215 -16.40 -4.73 -21.24
CA LEU A 215 -15.09 -5.03 -21.75
C LEU A 215 -15.20 -5.87 -23.01
N THR A 216 -14.57 -5.45 -24.11
CA THR A 216 -14.50 -6.20 -25.37
C THR A 216 -13.08 -6.65 -25.63
N ALA A 217 -12.85 -7.96 -25.68
CA ALA A 217 -11.58 -8.53 -26.07
C ALA A 217 -11.37 -8.37 -27.58
N GLN A 218 -10.35 -7.60 -27.97
CA GLN A 218 -10.01 -7.40 -29.38
C GLN A 218 -9.15 -8.56 -29.90
N ASP A 219 -8.15 -8.93 -29.09
CA ASP A 219 -7.22 -10.02 -29.41
C ASP A 219 -6.68 -10.65 -28.12
N LEU A 220 -6.56 -11.98 -28.11
CA LEU A 220 -5.98 -12.75 -27.02
C LEU A 220 -5.01 -13.76 -27.61
N GLN A 221 -3.72 -13.61 -27.31
CA GLN A 221 -2.67 -14.47 -27.85
C GLN A 221 -1.64 -14.83 -26.79
N GLN A 222 -1.01 -16.01 -26.99
CA GLN A 222 0.18 -16.35 -26.23
C GLN A 222 1.39 -15.65 -26.83
N GLU A 223 2.21 -15.07 -25.98
CA GLU A 223 3.50 -14.49 -26.35
C GLU A 223 4.63 -15.22 -25.63
N THR A 224 5.75 -15.37 -26.30
CA THR A 224 7.00 -15.82 -25.70
C THR A 224 7.99 -14.66 -25.80
N LEU A 225 8.40 -14.15 -24.66
CA LEU A 225 9.39 -13.08 -24.58
C LEU A 225 10.77 -13.67 -24.84
N GLU A 226 11.57 -12.99 -25.65
CA GLU A 226 12.98 -13.35 -25.81
C GLU A 226 13.72 -13.21 -24.46
N ASP A 227 14.77 -14.02 -24.29
CA ASP A 227 15.58 -13.99 -23.04
C ASP A 227 16.05 -12.55 -22.75
N LEU A 228 15.46 -11.94 -21.74
CA LEU A 228 15.71 -10.55 -21.36
C LEU A 228 17.11 -10.32 -20.77
N GLY A 229 17.97 -11.33 -20.73
CA GLY A 229 19.38 -11.25 -20.34
C GLY A 229 19.64 -10.21 -19.23
N ILE A 230 19.18 -10.46 -18.00
CA ILE A 230 19.37 -9.49 -16.91
C ILE A 230 20.85 -9.46 -16.54
N PRO A 231 21.54 -8.32 -16.68
CA PRO A 231 22.96 -8.20 -16.34
C PRO A 231 23.22 -8.61 -14.89
N GLY A 232 24.18 -9.52 -14.68
CA GLY A 232 24.53 -10.06 -13.36
C GLY A 232 23.70 -11.28 -12.93
N MET A 233 22.81 -11.78 -13.79
CA MET A 233 21.98 -12.97 -13.54
C MET A 233 22.16 -14.06 -14.60
N GLU A 234 23.35 -14.17 -15.19
CA GLU A 234 23.66 -15.13 -16.26
C GLU A 234 23.44 -16.60 -15.86
N GLY A 235 23.50 -16.87 -14.55
CA GLY A 235 23.22 -18.20 -13.95
C GLY A 235 21.76 -18.48 -13.66
N TRP A 236 20.84 -17.57 -14.01
CA TRP A 236 19.41 -17.68 -13.71
C TRP A 236 18.60 -17.81 -15.00
N GLU A 237 17.49 -18.52 -14.91
CA GLU A 237 16.48 -18.66 -15.94
C GLU A 237 15.24 -17.86 -15.54
N ALA A 238 14.76 -16.99 -16.43
CA ALA A 238 13.53 -16.24 -16.24
C ALA A 238 12.37 -16.92 -16.98
N PRO A 239 11.15 -16.90 -16.42
CA PRO A 239 9.96 -17.34 -17.15
C PRO A 239 9.71 -16.41 -18.33
N SER A 240 9.22 -16.95 -19.46
CA SER A 240 9.14 -16.22 -20.73
C SER A 240 7.77 -16.30 -21.42
N HIS A 241 6.90 -17.19 -21.00
CA HIS A 241 5.58 -17.36 -21.62
C HIS A 241 4.52 -16.55 -20.88
N CYS A 242 3.70 -15.80 -21.61
CA CYS A 242 2.56 -15.08 -21.07
C CYS A 242 1.39 -15.03 -22.06
N TRP A 243 0.22 -14.69 -21.57
CA TRP A 243 -0.91 -14.28 -22.39
C TRP A 243 -0.93 -12.77 -22.50
N LYS A 244 -1.26 -12.27 -23.67
CA LYS A 244 -1.49 -10.86 -23.98
C LYS A 244 -2.92 -10.68 -24.43
N LEU A 245 -3.67 -9.83 -23.73
CA LEU A 245 -5.03 -9.44 -24.06
C LEU A 245 -5.05 -7.98 -24.49
N SER A 246 -5.47 -7.73 -25.73
CA SER A 246 -5.82 -6.39 -26.22
C SER A 246 -7.31 -6.18 -26.04
N TYR A 247 -7.75 -5.12 -25.38
CA TYR A 247 -9.15 -4.91 -25.04
C TYR A 247 -9.55 -3.43 -25.08
N THR A 248 -10.87 -3.18 -25.17
CA THR A 248 -11.48 -1.88 -24.96
C THR A 248 -12.46 -1.96 -23.80
N LEU A 249 -12.69 -0.84 -23.12
CA LEU A 249 -13.63 -0.72 -21.98
C LEU A 249 -14.57 0.45 -22.22
N GLU A 250 -15.87 0.21 -22.13
CA GLU A 250 -16.94 1.20 -22.33
C GLU A 250 -17.95 1.18 -21.17
N PRO A 251 -18.18 2.30 -20.46
CA PRO A 251 -17.45 3.55 -20.55
C PRO A 251 -15.98 3.40 -20.12
N ALA A 252 -15.11 4.25 -20.65
CA ALA A 252 -13.70 4.21 -20.31
C ALA A 252 -13.51 4.65 -18.85
N LEU A 253 -12.72 3.88 -18.09
CA LEU A 253 -12.33 4.18 -16.72
C LEU A 253 -10.80 4.36 -16.66
N GLU A 254 -10.36 5.53 -16.21
CA GLU A 254 -8.93 5.81 -16.01
C GLU A 254 -8.35 4.88 -14.95
N ASP A 255 -7.08 4.46 -15.10
CA ASP A 255 -6.37 3.55 -14.18
C ASP A 255 -7.03 2.15 -14.00
N PHE A 256 -8.04 1.80 -14.79
CA PHE A 256 -8.54 0.42 -14.83
C PHE A 256 -7.48 -0.50 -15.44
N SER A 257 -7.30 -1.68 -14.85
CA SER A 257 -6.38 -2.71 -15.36
C SER A 257 -6.97 -4.11 -15.20
N LEU A 258 -6.34 -5.06 -15.87
CA LEU A 258 -6.61 -6.49 -15.71
C LEU A 258 -5.36 -7.17 -15.18
N GLU A 259 -5.53 -8.12 -14.27
CA GLU A 259 -4.46 -8.95 -13.74
C GLU A 259 -4.78 -10.43 -13.88
N ASP A 260 -3.73 -11.26 -13.98
CA ASP A 260 -3.88 -12.71 -13.90
C ASP A 260 -4.19 -13.11 -12.45
N VAL A 261 -5.17 -14.00 -12.26
CA VAL A 261 -5.49 -14.59 -10.95
C VAL A 261 -4.28 -15.31 -10.35
N LEU A 262 -3.48 -15.94 -11.20
CA LEU A 262 -2.29 -16.67 -10.76
C LEU A 262 -1.06 -15.77 -10.82
N GLU A 263 -0.23 -15.87 -9.82
CA GLU A 263 1.10 -15.26 -9.86
C GLU A 263 1.97 -15.92 -10.94
N GLY A 264 2.89 -15.13 -11.50
CA GLY A 264 3.89 -15.66 -12.40
C GLY A 264 4.93 -16.52 -11.67
N ASP A 265 5.64 -17.36 -12.41
CA ASP A 265 6.74 -18.14 -11.88
C ASP A 265 7.90 -17.23 -11.47
N GLN A 266 8.57 -17.58 -10.39
CA GLN A 266 9.78 -16.88 -9.97
C GLN A 266 10.99 -17.36 -10.77
N MET A 267 11.96 -16.47 -10.97
CA MET A 267 13.25 -16.84 -11.57
C MET A 267 13.88 -18.00 -10.82
N ARG A 268 14.51 -18.93 -11.54
CA ARG A 268 15.19 -20.09 -10.96
C ARG A 268 16.63 -20.22 -11.44
N PRO A 269 17.54 -20.83 -10.67
CA PRO A 269 18.88 -21.13 -11.15
C PRO A 269 18.82 -22.02 -12.38
N LYS A 270 19.63 -21.73 -13.40
CA LYS A 270 19.79 -22.61 -14.56
C LYS A 270 20.33 -23.98 -14.10
N ALA A 271 19.82 -25.06 -14.67
CA ALA A 271 20.34 -26.38 -14.39
C ALA A 271 21.85 -26.41 -14.70
N PRO A 272 22.68 -26.98 -13.79
CA PRO A 272 24.13 -27.10 -14.04
C PRO A 272 24.37 -27.88 -15.33
N LYS A 273 25.25 -27.36 -16.18
CA LYS A 273 25.67 -28.09 -17.37
C LYS A 273 26.39 -29.38 -16.95
N GLU A 274 26.16 -30.49 -17.69
CA GLU A 274 26.83 -31.74 -17.39
C GLU A 274 28.35 -31.52 -17.27
N GLY A 275 28.89 -31.72 -16.06
CA GLY A 275 30.31 -31.56 -15.75
C GLY A 275 30.69 -30.36 -14.84
N GLU A 276 29.78 -29.47 -14.47
CA GLU A 276 30.05 -28.41 -13.51
C GLU A 276 29.80 -28.90 -12.06
N ILE A 277 30.87 -28.96 -11.27
CA ILE A 277 30.78 -29.24 -9.82
C ILE A 277 30.42 -27.96 -9.12
N LEU A 278 29.20 -27.89 -8.58
CA LEU A 278 28.75 -26.77 -7.73
C LEU A 278 29.61 -26.66 -6.46
N GLY A 279 30.52 -25.72 -6.43
CA GLY A 279 31.24 -25.33 -5.23
C GLY A 279 30.42 -24.35 -4.40
N GLY A 280 30.03 -24.77 -3.17
CA GLY A 280 29.67 -23.92 -2.07
C GLY A 280 28.30 -23.25 -2.14
N GLY A 281 27.33 -23.77 -1.37
CA GLY A 281 26.01 -23.19 -1.21
C GLY A 281 26.04 -21.80 -0.57
N ILE A 282 25.51 -20.82 -1.26
CA ILE A 282 25.07 -19.57 -0.68
C ILE A 282 23.56 -19.72 -0.48
N ALA A 283 23.12 -19.70 0.77
CA ALA A 283 21.72 -19.60 1.10
C ALA A 283 21.22 -18.23 0.62
N VAL A 284 20.46 -18.21 -0.45
CA VAL A 284 19.81 -16.99 -0.93
C VAL A 284 18.49 -16.87 -0.19
N THR A 285 18.45 -15.96 0.78
CA THR A 285 17.19 -15.42 1.31
C THR A 285 16.37 -14.90 0.14
N SER A 286 15.10 -15.30 0.08
CA SER A 286 14.15 -14.93 -0.95
C SER A 286 14.07 -13.42 -1.11
N MET A 287 14.65 -12.89 -2.18
CA MET A 287 14.30 -11.56 -2.67
C MET A 287 13.08 -11.75 -3.58
N ALA A 288 11.91 -11.47 -3.05
CA ALA A 288 10.72 -11.26 -3.86
C ALA A 288 10.90 -9.96 -4.64
N SER A 289 11.47 -10.05 -5.81
CA SER A 289 11.51 -8.95 -6.78
C SER A 289 10.36 -9.15 -7.75
N SER A 290 9.24 -8.50 -7.49
CA SER A 290 8.23 -8.28 -8.51
C SER A 290 8.84 -7.37 -9.58
N VAL A 291 9.18 -7.93 -10.71
CA VAL A 291 9.48 -7.14 -11.92
C VAL A 291 8.14 -6.64 -12.44
N GLY A 292 7.70 -5.50 -11.92
CA GLY A 292 6.59 -4.77 -12.50
C GLY A 292 7.02 -4.23 -13.86
N ILE A 293 6.47 -4.76 -14.94
CA ILE A 293 6.57 -4.13 -16.26
C ILE A 293 5.69 -2.87 -16.15
N ILE A 294 6.33 -1.73 -15.90
CA ILE A 294 5.67 -0.42 -15.96
C ILE A 294 5.49 -0.09 -17.43
N GLY A 295 4.35 -0.46 -17.98
CA GLY A 295 3.87 0.02 -19.27
C GLY A 295 3.27 1.41 -19.10
N GLY A 296 4.09 2.44 -18.89
CA GLY A 296 3.67 3.83 -18.99
C GLY A 296 3.57 4.23 -20.45
N ALA A 297 2.38 4.28 -21.01
CA ALA A 297 2.12 4.94 -22.27
C ALA A 297 1.75 6.41 -21.99
N ASP A 298 2.76 7.29 -21.86
CA ASP A 298 2.56 8.73 -21.97
C ASP A 298 2.34 9.08 -23.45
N GLY A 299 1.06 9.07 -23.85
CA GLY A 299 0.63 9.65 -25.12
C GLY A 299 0.30 11.15 -24.94
N PRO A 300 0.58 12.01 -25.93
CA PRO A 300 0.36 13.44 -25.84
C PRO A 300 -1.13 13.76 -25.69
N THR A 301 -1.48 14.48 -24.63
CA THR A 301 -2.83 15.00 -24.37
C THR A 301 -3.12 16.12 -25.38
N THR A 302 -3.85 15.80 -26.43
CA THR A 302 -4.46 16.82 -27.30
C THR A 302 -5.93 16.96 -26.92
N LEU A 303 -6.32 18.10 -26.37
CA LEU A 303 -7.70 18.46 -26.13
C LEU A 303 -8.43 18.65 -27.47
N TYR A 304 -9.27 17.68 -27.85
CA TYR A 304 -10.28 17.86 -28.90
C TYR A 304 -11.66 17.84 -28.25
N VAL A 305 -12.33 18.98 -28.29
CA VAL A 305 -13.74 19.10 -27.90
C VAL A 305 -14.59 18.72 -29.12
N GLY A 306 -15.39 17.65 -29.03
CA GLY A 306 -16.60 17.50 -29.84
C GLY A 306 -16.76 16.32 -30.80
N ALA A 307 -16.05 15.18 -30.63
CA ALA A 307 -16.45 13.92 -31.26
C ALA A 307 -16.25 12.77 -30.27
N PRO A 308 -17.09 11.71 -30.29
CA PRO A 308 -16.83 10.52 -29.49
C PRO A 308 -15.45 9.99 -29.89
N GLN A 309 -14.51 10.02 -28.95
CA GLN A 309 -13.20 9.45 -29.20
C GLN A 309 -13.36 7.93 -29.39
N PRO A 310 -12.66 7.31 -30.36
CA PRO A 310 -12.70 5.88 -30.49
C PRO A 310 -12.22 5.25 -29.16
N PRO A 311 -12.80 4.13 -28.74
CA PRO A 311 -12.41 3.44 -27.52
C PRO A 311 -10.91 3.19 -27.51
N VAL A 312 -10.24 3.57 -26.44
CA VAL A 312 -8.79 3.38 -26.30
C VAL A 312 -8.51 1.91 -26.13
N CYS A 313 -7.76 1.33 -27.09
CA CYS A 313 -7.30 -0.05 -26.98
C CYS A 313 -6.21 -0.13 -25.89
N ARG A 314 -6.44 -0.99 -24.89
CA ARG A 314 -5.52 -1.27 -23.79
C ARG A 314 -4.94 -2.66 -23.92
N VAL A 315 -3.84 -2.92 -23.24
CA VAL A 315 -3.17 -4.22 -23.23
C VAL A 315 -2.96 -4.67 -21.80
N ALA A 316 -3.27 -5.93 -21.53
CA ALA A 316 -2.94 -6.62 -20.28
C ALA A 316 -2.06 -7.84 -20.58
N TYR A 317 -1.15 -8.14 -19.65
CA TYR A 317 -0.31 -9.33 -19.70
C TYR A 317 -0.58 -10.20 -18.48
N SER A 318 -0.60 -11.52 -18.67
CA SER A 318 -0.63 -12.47 -17.57
C SER A 318 0.71 -12.53 -16.84
N GLY A 319 0.76 -13.25 -15.71
CA GLY A 319 2.02 -13.64 -15.08
C GLY A 319 2.91 -14.40 -16.05
N LEU A 320 4.23 -14.14 -16.00
CA LEU A 320 5.22 -14.87 -16.79
C LEU A 320 5.38 -16.29 -16.24
N ARG A 321 5.49 -17.29 -17.12
CA ARG A 321 5.62 -18.72 -16.77
C ARG A 321 6.73 -19.39 -17.55
N PHE A 322 7.30 -20.47 -16.98
CA PHE A 322 8.27 -21.30 -17.70
C PHE A 322 7.61 -22.14 -18.78
N GLU A 323 6.35 -22.54 -18.56
CA GLU A 323 5.58 -23.31 -19.52
C GLU A 323 4.34 -22.52 -19.97
N PRO A 324 3.95 -22.64 -21.25
CA PRO A 324 2.74 -21.99 -21.73
C PRO A 324 1.50 -22.48 -20.97
N ALA A 325 0.72 -21.58 -20.40
CA ALA A 325 -0.55 -21.93 -19.77
C ALA A 325 -1.64 -22.15 -20.83
N GLU A 326 -2.49 -23.16 -20.66
CA GLU A 326 -3.59 -23.43 -21.58
C GLU A 326 -4.62 -22.29 -21.63
N GLN A 327 -4.83 -21.60 -20.51
CA GLN A 327 -5.79 -20.51 -20.36
C GLN A 327 -5.34 -19.51 -19.30
N VAL A 328 -5.94 -18.33 -19.31
CA VAL A 328 -5.75 -17.28 -18.33
C VAL A 328 -7.09 -16.84 -17.76
N THR A 329 -7.12 -16.57 -16.46
CA THR A 329 -8.29 -16.00 -15.78
C THR A 329 -7.91 -14.59 -15.32
N TRP A 330 -8.69 -13.61 -15.73
CA TRP A 330 -8.44 -12.20 -15.46
C TRP A 330 -9.24 -11.71 -14.26
N VAL A 331 -8.63 -10.89 -13.42
CA VAL A 331 -9.29 -10.10 -12.38
C VAL A 331 -9.32 -8.65 -12.85
N PRO A 332 -10.50 -8.04 -12.98
CA PRO A 332 -10.62 -6.62 -13.27
C PRO A 332 -10.27 -5.82 -12.01
N ILE A 333 -9.41 -4.84 -12.15
CA ILE A 333 -8.95 -3.96 -11.06
C ILE A 333 -9.52 -2.57 -11.30
N PHE A 334 -10.41 -2.15 -10.41
CA PHE A 334 -11.03 -0.83 -10.44
C PHE A 334 -10.30 0.13 -9.51
N PRO A 335 -9.93 1.32 -9.99
CA PRO A 335 -9.37 2.34 -9.12
C PRO A 335 -10.48 2.93 -8.24
N TRP A 336 -10.24 2.98 -6.95
CA TRP A 336 -11.15 3.60 -6.00
C TRP A 336 -10.41 4.54 -5.05
N LYS A 337 -11.00 5.68 -4.72
CA LYS A 337 -10.47 6.63 -3.77
C LYS A 337 -11.39 6.69 -2.56
N SER A 338 -10.91 6.24 -1.40
CA SER A 338 -11.70 6.12 -0.17
C SER A 338 -12.05 7.46 0.49
N GLY A 339 -11.48 8.56 0.04
CA GLY A 339 -11.74 9.90 0.56
C GLY A 339 -11.40 11.00 -0.43
N GLU A 340 -12.09 12.12 -0.35
CA GLU A 340 -11.74 13.32 -1.09
C GLU A 340 -10.48 13.99 -0.52
N ASP A 341 -9.80 14.80 -1.32
CA ASP A 341 -8.68 15.62 -0.85
C ASP A 341 -9.17 16.62 0.21
N ARG A 342 -8.39 16.80 1.27
CA ARG A 342 -8.77 17.66 2.38
C ARG A 342 -7.62 18.56 2.81
N THR A 343 -7.93 19.81 3.15
CA THR A 343 -6.98 20.70 3.82
C THR A 343 -7.34 20.81 5.30
N VAL A 344 -6.36 20.65 6.17
CA VAL A 344 -6.51 20.73 7.62
C VAL A 344 -5.53 21.75 8.17
N SER A 345 -6.02 22.73 8.93
CA SER A 345 -5.17 23.69 9.65
C SER A 345 -5.06 23.26 11.11
N LEU A 346 -3.85 23.22 11.66
CA LEU A 346 -3.62 22.96 13.07
C LEU A 346 -3.64 24.26 13.86
N GLU A 347 -4.25 24.19 15.05
CA GLU A 347 -4.28 25.32 15.98
C GLU A 347 -3.10 25.27 16.94
N LYS A 348 -2.62 26.46 17.36
CA LYS A 348 -1.66 26.53 18.46
C LYS A 348 -2.39 26.26 19.78
N THR A 349 -2.00 25.22 20.46
CA THR A 349 -2.42 24.95 21.84
C THR A 349 -1.73 25.94 22.78
N GLN A 350 -2.49 26.47 23.76
CA GLN A 350 -1.97 27.44 24.73
C GLN A 350 -1.05 26.78 25.77
#